data_42eacf0cdea978accf1d98f4a51796c0
#
_entry.id   42eacf0cdea978accf1d98f4a51796c0
#
_cell.length_a   1.000
_cell.length_b   1.000
_cell.length_c   1.000
_cell.angle_alpha   90.00
_cell.angle_beta   90.00
_cell.angle_gamma   90.00
#
_symmetry.space_group_name_H-M   'P 1'
#
loop_
_entity.id
_entity.type
_entity.pdbx_description
1 polymer ?
#
loop_
_entity_poly.entity_id
_entity_poly.type
_entity_poly.pdbx_seq_one_letter_code
_entity_poly.pdbx_strand_id
1 'polypeptide(L)'
;MGRPLNVSDVRATPGDSVMAGGARGTGAGDGDPVEAARRIKARALELGFEAVGIAAVAPLEASAHYEAWLAAERHGKMRYLASRPHRERRADPARILRDIRSVVCVALCHEPGRDQGRDHRLGRIARYAAGEDYHRVMRDKLGTLEREIERDLLPGSRALWYSDTGAILERGWAERAGLGWIGKHAGLLCERFGSWFLLGEVLLDRELA
;
A
#
# COMPACT_ATOMS: atom_id res chain seq x y z
N MET A 1 34.46 -5.27 6.31
CA MET A 1 33.94 -6.14 5.22
C MET A 1 32.62 -6.72 5.70
N GLY A 2 31.50 -6.11 5.34
CA GLY A 2 30.16 -6.55 5.72
C GLY A 2 29.68 -7.65 4.78
N ARG A 3 29.11 -8.69 5.35
CA ARG A 3 28.50 -9.82 4.63
C ARG A 3 27.32 -9.32 3.78
N PRO A 4 27.15 -9.72 2.52
CA PRO A 4 25.97 -9.35 1.74
C PRO A 4 24.74 -9.98 2.37
N LEU A 5 23.64 -9.19 2.50
CA LEU A 5 22.34 -9.65 2.97
C LEU A 5 21.79 -10.70 2.00
N ASN A 6 21.52 -11.88 2.53
CA ASN A 6 20.94 -12.98 1.78
C ASN A 6 19.42 -12.73 1.68
N VAL A 7 18.86 -12.84 0.48
CA VAL A 7 17.43 -12.62 0.16
C VAL A 7 16.49 -13.56 0.95
N SER A 8 17.05 -14.63 1.55
CA SER A 8 16.31 -15.56 2.42
C SER A 8 16.04 -15.05 3.84
N ASP A 9 16.67 -13.94 4.27
CA ASP A 9 16.50 -13.38 5.63
C ASP A 9 15.37 -12.35 5.73
N VAL A 10 14.69 -12.06 4.63
CA VAL A 10 13.46 -11.28 4.64
C VAL A 10 12.36 -12.17 5.20
N ARG A 11 12.09 -12.07 6.49
CA ARG A 11 10.89 -12.68 7.08
C ARG A 11 9.70 -12.26 6.25
N ALA A 12 8.95 -13.25 5.78
CA ALA A 12 7.67 -13.05 5.10
C ALA A 12 6.85 -12.01 5.86
N THR A 13 6.34 -11.02 5.15
CA THR A 13 5.31 -10.11 5.67
C THR A 13 4.18 -10.94 6.28
N PRO A 14 3.49 -10.50 7.34
CA PRO A 14 2.48 -11.28 8.07
C PRO A 14 1.32 -11.84 7.24
N GLY A 15 1.30 -11.65 5.94
CA GLY A 15 0.27 -12.08 5.00
C GLY A 15 0.35 -13.51 4.48
N ASP A 16 1.39 -14.28 4.77
CA ASP A 16 1.54 -15.66 4.22
C ASP A 16 0.97 -16.78 5.10
N SER A 17 0.49 -16.49 6.31
CA SER A 17 -0.26 -17.47 7.11
C SER A 17 -1.76 -17.36 6.81
N VAL A 18 -2.23 -18.23 5.95
CA VAL A 18 -3.67 -18.53 5.80
C VAL A 18 -4.14 -19.16 7.10
N MET A 19 -4.72 -18.37 7.99
CA MET A 19 -5.47 -18.89 9.14
C MET A 19 -6.88 -19.26 8.69
N ALA A 20 -7.14 -20.55 8.66
CA ALA A 20 -8.47 -21.10 8.47
C ALA A 20 -9.33 -20.85 9.72
N GLY A 21 -10.55 -20.44 9.52
CA GLY A 21 -11.67 -20.78 10.38
C GLY A 21 -12.25 -19.72 11.27
N GLY A 22 -13.52 -19.52 11.10
CA GLY A 22 -14.40 -18.95 12.11
C GLY A 22 -15.49 -18.07 11.53
N ALA A 23 -16.58 -18.69 11.08
CA ALA A 23 -17.83 -17.96 10.90
C ALA A 23 -18.29 -17.43 12.26
N ARG A 24 -18.43 -16.12 12.40
CA ARG A 24 -19.19 -15.51 13.48
C ARG A 24 -19.84 -14.21 13.02
N GLY A 25 -21.16 -14.19 13.07
CA GLY A 25 -21.98 -13.26 13.78
C GLY A 25 -22.09 -11.88 13.12
N THR A 26 -23.12 -11.69 12.33
CA THR A 26 -23.76 -10.40 12.11
C THR A 26 -24.20 -9.83 13.45
N GLY A 27 -23.64 -8.68 13.87
CA GLY A 27 -24.21 -7.94 14.98
C GLY A 27 -23.21 -7.34 15.95
N ALA A 28 -22.64 -6.20 15.61
CA ALA A 28 -22.29 -5.12 16.54
C ALA A 28 -22.21 -3.85 15.69
N GLY A 29 -22.88 -2.79 16.11
CA GLY A 29 -23.16 -1.57 15.35
C GLY A 29 -22.04 -1.13 14.42
N ASP A 30 -22.27 -1.25 13.13
CA ASP A 30 -21.50 -0.54 12.13
C ASP A 30 -21.72 0.97 12.42
N GLY A 31 -20.71 1.59 13.03
CA GLY A 31 -20.70 3.03 13.19
C GLY A 31 -20.86 3.69 11.81
N ASP A 32 -21.35 4.91 11.79
CA ASP A 32 -21.52 5.70 10.56
C ASP A 32 -20.23 5.59 9.68
N PRO A 33 -20.32 5.04 8.45
CA PRO A 33 -19.16 4.87 7.56
C PRO A 33 -18.41 6.18 7.29
N VAL A 34 -19.12 7.31 7.25
CA VAL A 34 -18.54 8.65 7.06
C VAL A 34 -17.70 9.05 8.26
N GLU A 35 -18.24 8.84 9.46
CA GLU A 35 -17.51 9.17 10.69
C GLU A 35 -16.30 8.23 10.89
N ALA A 36 -16.45 6.95 10.57
CA ALA A 36 -15.34 6.00 10.60
C ALA A 36 -14.22 6.41 9.62
N ALA A 37 -14.58 6.77 8.39
CA ALA A 37 -13.65 7.27 7.39
C ALA A 37 -12.93 8.54 7.87
N ARG A 38 -13.66 9.48 8.47
CA ARG A 38 -13.10 10.71 9.02
C ARG A 38 -12.07 10.43 10.12
N ARG A 39 -12.39 9.53 11.06
CA ARG A 39 -11.50 9.14 12.17
C ARG A 39 -10.23 8.44 11.67
N ILE A 40 -10.35 7.52 10.73
CA ILE A 40 -9.21 6.81 10.13
C ILE A 40 -8.30 7.80 9.39
N LYS A 41 -8.87 8.71 8.58
CA LYS A 41 -8.11 9.75 7.88
C LYS A 41 -7.37 10.66 8.87
N ALA A 42 -8.05 11.14 9.91
CA ALA A 42 -7.43 11.97 10.94
C ALA A 42 -6.25 11.23 11.60
N ARG A 43 -6.45 9.98 11.96
CA ARG A 43 -5.40 9.18 12.61
C ARG A 43 -4.20 8.91 11.70
N ALA A 44 -4.42 8.64 10.42
CA ALA A 44 -3.34 8.49 9.46
C ALA A 44 -2.48 9.78 9.36
N LEU A 45 -3.12 10.94 9.32
CA LEU A 45 -2.41 12.23 9.32
C LEU A 45 -1.63 12.47 10.62
N GLU A 46 -2.19 12.13 11.79
CA GLU A 46 -1.50 12.20 13.08
C GLU A 46 -0.26 11.27 13.15
N LEU A 47 -0.32 10.13 12.50
CA LEU A 47 0.82 9.22 12.35
C LEU A 47 1.89 9.78 11.41
N GLY A 48 1.64 10.94 10.78
CA GLY A 48 2.58 11.64 9.92
C GLY A 48 2.61 11.12 8.50
N PHE A 49 1.50 10.64 7.97
CA PHE A 49 1.28 10.56 6.52
C PHE A 49 0.84 11.93 6.01
N GLU A 50 1.30 12.36 4.84
CA GLU A 50 0.99 13.67 4.28
C GLU A 50 -0.31 13.70 3.48
N ALA A 51 -0.76 12.55 3.00
CA ALA A 51 -2.08 12.41 2.37
C ALA A 51 -2.70 11.05 2.69
N VAL A 52 -4.02 11.04 2.73
CA VAL A 52 -4.82 9.83 2.94
C VAL A 52 -6.12 9.92 2.13
N GLY A 53 -6.44 8.85 1.43
CA GLY A 53 -7.68 8.67 0.68
C GLY A 53 -8.29 7.30 0.96
N ILE A 54 -9.56 7.15 0.63
CA ILE A 54 -10.27 5.88 0.78
C ILE A 54 -10.96 5.56 -0.54
N ALA A 55 -10.80 4.33 -0.99
CA ALA A 55 -11.45 3.81 -2.18
C ALA A 55 -12.38 2.65 -1.81
N ALA A 56 -13.61 2.67 -2.31
CA ALA A 56 -14.48 1.51 -2.31
C ALA A 56 -13.90 0.42 -3.24
N VAL A 57 -14.05 -0.85 -2.84
CA VAL A 57 -13.54 -1.96 -3.63
C VAL A 57 -14.40 -2.17 -4.87
N ALA A 58 -13.76 -2.05 -6.02
CA ALA A 58 -14.34 -2.32 -7.33
C ALA A 58 -13.19 -2.67 -8.31
N PRO A 59 -13.46 -3.29 -9.47
CA PRO A 59 -12.44 -3.56 -10.48
C PRO A 59 -11.65 -2.31 -10.85
N LEU A 60 -10.32 -2.44 -10.93
CA LEU A 60 -9.43 -1.36 -11.36
C LEU A 60 -9.15 -1.47 -12.86
N GLU A 61 -9.19 -0.34 -13.58
CA GLU A 61 -8.73 -0.27 -14.96
C GLU A 61 -7.25 -0.68 -15.09
N ALA A 62 -6.45 -0.35 -14.10
CA ALA A 62 -5.05 -0.75 -13.99
C ALA A 62 -4.84 -2.28 -14.08
N SER A 63 -5.84 -3.09 -13.74
CA SER A 63 -5.77 -4.56 -13.87
C SER A 63 -5.68 -5.00 -15.33
N ALA A 64 -6.43 -4.39 -16.23
CA ALA A 64 -6.36 -4.68 -17.66
C ALA A 64 -5.01 -4.26 -18.26
N HIS A 65 -4.49 -3.11 -17.86
CA HIS A 65 -3.15 -2.66 -18.26
C HIS A 65 -2.05 -3.61 -17.78
N TYR A 66 -2.17 -4.12 -16.54
CA TYR A 66 -1.23 -5.10 -15.99
C TYR A 66 -1.23 -6.41 -16.78
N GLU A 67 -2.39 -6.94 -17.11
CA GLU A 67 -2.52 -8.17 -17.91
C GLU A 67 -1.95 -7.98 -19.33
N ALA A 68 -2.22 -6.86 -19.99
CA ALA A 68 -1.64 -6.53 -21.30
C ALA A 68 -0.11 -6.40 -21.23
N TRP A 69 0.42 -5.82 -20.15
CA TRP A 69 1.86 -5.70 -19.91
C TRP A 69 2.53 -7.07 -19.69
N LEU A 70 1.86 -7.99 -18.98
CA LEU A 70 2.33 -9.37 -18.81
C LEU A 70 2.28 -10.15 -20.13
N ALA A 71 1.18 -10.03 -20.91
CA ALA A 71 1.03 -10.68 -22.21
C ALA A 71 2.11 -10.24 -23.21
N ALA A 72 2.58 -9.00 -23.10
CA ALA A 72 3.70 -8.48 -23.88
C ALA A 72 5.09 -8.82 -23.30
N GLU A 73 5.16 -9.73 -22.32
CA GLU A 73 6.39 -10.20 -21.66
C GLU A 73 7.29 -9.09 -21.08
N ARG A 74 6.72 -7.91 -20.79
CA ARG A 74 7.46 -6.74 -20.32
C ARG A 74 7.99 -6.88 -18.89
N HIS A 75 7.60 -7.91 -18.18
CA HIS A 75 8.09 -8.25 -16.83
C HIS A 75 9.53 -8.81 -16.83
N GLY A 76 10.07 -9.18 -18.01
CA GLY A 76 11.44 -9.66 -18.16
C GLY A 76 11.75 -10.86 -17.25
N LYS A 77 12.76 -10.74 -16.41
CA LYS A 77 13.16 -11.81 -15.48
C LYS A 77 12.30 -11.90 -14.20
N MET A 78 11.40 -10.95 -13.95
CA MET A 78 10.52 -10.92 -12.77
C MET A 78 9.33 -11.87 -12.93
N ARG A 79 9.60 -13.16 -13.10
CA ARG A 79 8.59 -14.19 -13.38
C ARG A 79 7.52 -14.32 -12.29
N TYR A 80 7.83 -13.93 -11.05
CA TYR A 80 6.87 -13.92 -9.95
C TYR A 80 5.67 -13.04 -10.25
N LEU A 81 5.83 -11.93 -10.99
CA LEU A 81 4.74 -11.04 -11.40
C LEU A 81 3.73 -11.77 -12.30
N ALA A 82 4.19 -12.68 -13.17
CA ALA A 82 3.34 -13.48 -14.04
C ALA A 82 2.73 -14.71 -13.34
N SER A 83 3.13 -15.01 -12.10
CA SER A 83 2.61 -16.16 -11.38
C SER A 83 1.11 -16.02 -11.09
N ARG A 84 0.40 -17.15 -11.11
CA ARG A 84 -1.06 -17.16 -10.89
C ARG A 84 -1.48 -16.46 -9.59
N PRO A 85 -0.85 -16.69 -8.41
CA PRO A 85 -1.25 -16.00 -7.19
C PRO A 85 -1.08 -14.48 -7.26
N HIS A 86 0.00 -13.98 -7.87
CA HIS A 86 0.22 -12.54 -8.03
C HIS A 86 -0.80 -11.88 -8.97
N ARG A 87 -1.15 -12.56 -10.07
CA ARG A 87 -2.15 -12.06 -11.01
C ARG A 87 -3.54 -12.01 -10.37
N GLU A 88 -3.95 -13.12 -9.73
CA GLU A 88 -5.27 -13.21 -9.07
C GLU A 88 -5.42 -12.15 -7.96
N ARG A 89 -4.41 -11.96 -7.11
CA ARG A 89 -4.45 -10.97 -6.02
C ARG A 89 -4.48 -9.53 -6.55
N ARG A 90 -3.75 -9.22 -7.61
CA ARG A 90 -3.78 -7.89 -8.23
C ARG A 90 -5.09 -7.60 -8.97
N ALA A 91 -5.71 -8.61 -9.53
CA ALA A 91 -7.01 -8.47 -10.18
C ALA A 91 -8.16 -8.34 -9.17
N ASP A 92 -8.07 -9.07 -8.05
CA ASP A 92 -9.12 -9.15 -7.04
C ASP A 92 -8.52 -9.12 -5.61
N PRO A 93 -8.63 -8.01 -4.90
CA PRO A 93 -8.11 -7.89 -3.54
C PRO A 93 -8.85 -8.79 -2.52
N ALA A 94 -10.02 -9.35 -2.85
CA ALA A 94 -10.68 -10.34 -2.01
C ALA A 94 -9.88 -11.66 -1.91
N ARG A 95 -8.93 -11.87 -2.83
CA ARG A 95 -7.93 -12.95 -2.73
C ARG A 95 -6.85 -12.69 -1.68
N ILE A 96 -6.77 -11.46 -1.20
CA ILE A 96 -5.85 -11.05 -0.14
C ILE A 96 -6.59 -11.00 1.19
N LEU A 97 -7.65 -10.20 1.27
CA LEU A 97 -8.51 -10.08 2.45
C LEU A 97 -9.94 -10.43 2.04
N ARG A 98 -10.45 -11.57 2.56
CA ARG A 98 -11.83 -11.97 2.33
C ARG A 98 -12.80 -10.92 2.86
N ASP A 99 -13.88 -10.68 2.12
CA ASP A 99 -14.94 -9.72 2.47
C ASP A 99 -14.47 -8.25 2.49
N ILE A 100 -13.35 -7.95 1.84
CA ILE A 100 -12.84 -6.57 1.71
C ILE A 100 -13.89 -5.64 1.12
N ARG A 101 -14.03 -4.46 1.70
CA ARG A 101 -14.97 -3.40 1.27
C ARG A 101 -14.28 -2.11 0.91
N SER A 102 -13.19 -1.77 1.59
CA SER A 102 -12.49 -0.49 1.40
C SER A 102 -10.98 -0.68 1.36
N VAL A 103 -10.30 0.22 0.68
CA VAL A 103 -8.84 0.36 0.68
C VAL A 103 -8.51 1.77 1.13
N VAL A 104 -7.84 1.89 2.28
CA VAL A 104 -7.28 3.15 2.75
C VAL A 104 -5.90 3.30 2.15
N CYS A 105 -5.68 4.32 1.34
CA CYS A 105 -4.41 4.62 0.71
C CYS A 105 -3.77 5.81 1.41
N VAL A 106 -2.48 5.69 1.72
CA VAL A 106 -1.70 6.75 2.37
C VAL A 106 -0.48 7.10 1.54
N ALA A 107 -0.03 8.34 1.65
CA ALA A 107 1.20 8.81 1.05
C ALA A 107 2.15 9.33 2.14
N LEU A 108 3.40 8.86 2.11
CA LEU A 108 4.49 9.33 2.94
C LEU A 108 5.49 10.06 2.07
N CYS A 109 5.60 11.38 2.21
CA CYS A 109 6.59 12.16 1.48
C CYS A 109 8.00 11.81 1.98
N HIS A 110 8.92 11.60 1.05
CA HIS A 110 10.33 11.57 1.39
C HIS A 110 10.93 12.94 1.08
N GLU A 111 11.64 13.51 2.04
CA GLU A 111 12.28 14.80 1.87
C GLU A 111 13.14 14.82 0.60
N PRO A 112 13.15 15.95 -0.14
CA PRO A 112 14.16 16.15 -1.16
C PRO A 112 15.52 16.01 -0.48
N GLY A 113 16.19 14.87 -0.73
CA GLY A 113 17.45 14.53 -0.09
C GLY A 113 18.44 15.68 -0.13
N ARG A 114 19.38 15.71 0.79
CA ARG A 114 20.49 16.69 0.83
C ARG A 114 21.08 16.83 -0.55
N ASP A 115 21.43 18.05 -0.94
CA ASP A 115 22.19 18.28 -2.17
C ASP A 115 23.46 17.42 -2.10
N GLN A 116 23.50 16.39 -2.96
CA GLN A 116 24.62 15.46 -3.02
C GLN A 116 25.82 16.08 -3.78
N GLY A 117 25.72 17.39 -4.08
CA GLY A 117 26.73 18.09 -4.86
C GLY A 117 26.71 17.72 -6.34
N ARG A 118 27.60 18.33 -7.11
CA ARG A 118 27.75 18.12 -8.55
C ARG A 118 29.09 17.46 -8.92
N ASP A 119 29.72 16.74 -8.00
CA ASP A 119 30.94 16.01 -8.33
C ASP A 119 30.63 14.85 -9.27
N HIS A 120 31.01 15.00 -10.53
CA HIS A 120 30.78 14.00 -11.60
C HIS A 120 31.52 12.68 -11.39
N ARG A 121 32.46 12.62 -10.45
CA ARG A 121 33.20 11.40 -10.08
C ARG A 121 32.44 10.53 -9.08
N LEU A 122 31.38 11.05 -8.48
CA LEU A 122 30.58 10.37 -7.47
C LEU A 122 29.23 9.94 -8.06
N GLY A 123 28.81 8.74 -7.70
CA GLY A 123 27.45 8.27 -7.97
C GLY A 123 26.43 9.04 -7.13
N ARG A 124 25.19 9.08 -7.59
CA ARG A 124 24.06 9.67 -6.86
C ARG A 124 23.18 8.58 -6.27
N ILE A 125 22.85 8.71 -5.01
CA ILE A 125 21.87 7.84 -4.33
C ILE A 125 20.47 8.40 -4.59
N ALA A 126 19.50 7.51 -4.86
CA ALA A 126 18.11 7.93 -4.99
C ALA A 126 17.63 8.59 -3.69
N ARG A 127 16.83 9.66 -3.81
CA ARG A 127 16.41 10.47 -2.65
C ARG A 127 15.73 9.66 -1.57
N TYR A 128 14.83 8.75 -1.95
CA TYR A 128 14.11 7.89 -1.00
C TYR A 128 15.04 6.95 -0.22
N ALA A 129 16.24 6.68 -0.75
CA ALA A 129 17.22 5.79 -0.13
C ALA A 129 18.30 6.54 0.66
N ALA A 130 18.24 7.87 0.72
CA ALA A 130 19.25 8.70 1.40
C ALA A 130 19.04 8.86 2.91
N GLY A 131 17.89 8.40 3.42
CA GLY A 131 17.52 8.47 4.84
C GLY A 131 17.45 7.11 5.52
N GLU A 132 16.56 7.04 6.49
CA GLU A 132 16.19 5.78 7.13
C GLU A 132 15.50 4.84 6.13
N ASP A 133 15.65 3.52 6.31
CA ASP A 133 14.96 2.54 5.47
C ASP A 133 13.44 2.73 5.55
N TYR A 134 12.86 3.21 4.47
CA TYR A 134 11.45 3.55 4.39
C TYR A 134 10.54 2.33 4.63
N HIS A 135 10.99 1.13 4.33
CA HIS A 135 10.21 -0.09 4.62
C HIS A 135 9.97 -0.24 6.11
N ARG A 136 10.95 0.15 6.95
CA ARG A 136 10.79 0.14 8.40
C ARG A 136 9.83 1.24 8.85
N VAL A 137 9.99 2.45 8.33
CA VAL A 137 9.12 3.58 8.65
C VAL A 137 7.67 3.29 8.27
N MET A 138 7.44 2.82 7.05
CA MET A 138 6.11 2.46 6.56
C MET A 138 5.49 1.33 7.38
N ARG A 139 6.24 0.27 7.68
CA ARG A 139 5.79 -0.85 8.51
C ARG A 139 5.34 -0.40 9.89
N ASP A 140 6.12 0.45 10.55
CA ASP A 140 5.82 0.91 11.91
C ASP A 140 4.55 1.78 11.93
N LYS A 141 4.41 2.69 10.96
CA LYS A 141 3.25 3.57 10.83
C LYS A 141 2.00 2.80 10.41
N LEU A 142 2.07 2.00 9.34
CA LEU A 142 0.94 1.22 8.82
C LEU A 142 0.50 0.14 9.81
N GLY A 143 1.44 -0.55 10.43
CA GLY A 143 1.13 -1.55 11.46
C GLY A 143 0.51 -0.94 12.71
N THR A 144 0.82 0.33 13.02
CA THR A 144 0.13 1.07 14.09
C THR A 144 -1.28 1.43 13.67
N LEU A 145 -1.46 1.97 12.46
CA LEU A 145 -2.79 2.31 11.93
C LEU A 145 -3.71 1.09 11.85
N GLU A 146 -3.21 -0.04 11.34
CA GLU A 146 -3.94 -1.32 11.27
C GLU A 146 -4.46 -1.75 12.66
N ARG A 147 -3.56 -1.84 13.66
CA ARG A 147 -3.92 -2.23 15.02
C ARG A 147 -4.96 -1.31 15.65
N GLU A 148 -4.83 0.00 15.44
CA GLU A 148 -5.78 0.99 15.98
C GLU A 148 -7.12 0.95 15.23
N ILE A 149 -7.14 0.64 13.93
CA ILE A 149 -8.38 0.41 13.19
C ILE A 149 -9.12 -0.77 13.83
N GLU A 150 -8.48 -1.90 14.00
CA GLU A 150 -9.11 -3.13 14.50
C GLU A 150 -9.55 -3.04 15.98
N ARG A 151 -8.79 -2.32 16.80
CA ARG A 151 -9.01 -2.27 18.24
C ARG A 151 -9.86 -1.09 18.69
N ASP A 152 -9.60 0.11 18.13
CA ASP A 152 -10.08 1.37 18.69
C ASP A 152 -11.05 2.14 17.75
N LEU A 153 -10.76 2.13 16.44
CA LEU A 153 -11.53 2.91 15.48
C LEU A 153 -12.75 2.15 14.95
N LEU A 154 -12.57 0.85 14.66
CA LEU A 154 -13.59 -0.07 14.17
C LEU A 154 -13.43 -1.44 14.82
N PRO A 155 -13.75 -1.58 16.11
CA PRO A 155 -13.61 -2.84 16.82
C PRO A 155 -14.33 -3.99 16.13
N GLY A 156 -13.62 -5.12 15.96
CA GLY A 156 -14.14 -6.31 15.27
C GLY A 156 -14.04 -6.27 13.75
N SER A 157 -13.44 -5.22 13.17
CA SER A 157 -13.03 -5.24 11.77
C SER A 157 -11.75 -6.06 11.58
N ARG A 158 -11.45 -6.40 10.33
CA ARG A 158 -10.17 -6.98 9.92
C ARG A 158 -9.49 -6.03 8.95
N ALA A 159 -8.26 -5.71 9.25
CA ALA A 159 -7.41 -4.87 8.43
C ALA A 159 -6.14 -5.61 8.04
N LEU A 160 -5.54 -5.24 6.91
CA LEU A 160 -4.27 -5.79 6.46
C LEU A 160 -3.50 -4.74 5.66
N TRP A 161 -2.32 -4.36 6.12
CA TRP A 161 -1.54 -3.33 5.45
C TRP A 161 -0.53 -3.90 4.45
N TYR A 162 -0.23 -3.10 3.42
CA TYR A 162 0.81 -3.34 2.41
C TYR A 162 1.60 -2.05 2.14
N SER A 163 2.85 -2.23 1.74
CA SER A 163 3.68 -1.20 1.12
C SER A 163 4.75 -1.89 0.28
N ASP A 164 4.82 -1.58 -1.00
CA ASP A 164 5.82 -2.03 -2.00
C ASP A 164 5.86 -3.55 -2.25
N THR A 165 5.85 -4.39 -1.24
CA THR A 165 6.09 -5.84 -1.38
C THR A 165 4.82 -6.66 -1.64
N GLY A 166 3.65 -6.05 -1.64
CA GLY A 166 2.36 -6.71 -1.81
C GLY A 166 1.99 -7.04 -3.26
N ALA A 167 1.16 -8.06 -3.45
CA ALA A 167 0.54 -8.34 -4.75
C ALA A 167 -0.71 -7.45 -4.95
N ILE A 168 -0.56 -6.13 -4.86
CA ILE A 168 -1.60 -5.12 -4.99
C ILE A 168 -1.19 -4.08 -6.05
N LEU A 169 -2.15 -3.43 -6.67
CA LEU A 169 -1.94 -2.35 -7.64
C LEU A 169 -1.99 -0.98 -6.93
N GLU A 170 -0.98 -0.70 -6.11
CA GLU A 170 -0.90 0.47 -5.21
C GLU A 170 -1.30 1.78 -5.89
N ARG A 171 -0.68 2.10 -7.03
CA ARG A 171 -0.96 3.35 -7.77
C ARG A 171 -2.40 3.43 -8.25
N GLY A 172 -2.97 2.32 -8.69
CA GLY A 172 -4.37 2.27 -9.14
C GLY A 172 -5.34 2.49 -7.98
N TRP A 173 -5.06 1.93 -6.81
CA TRP A 173 -5.86 2.18 -5.62
C TRP A 173 -5.69 3.60 -5.10
N ALA A 174 -4.48 4.13 -5.09
CA ALA A 174 -4.19 5.49 -4.66
C ALA A 174 -4.84 6.55 -5.58
N GLU A 175 -4.83 6.33 -6.91
CA GLU A 175 -5.55 7.15 -7.88
C GLU A 175 -7.07 7.13 -7.62
N ARG A 176 -7.66 5.94 -7.43
CA ARG A 176 -9.07 5.79 -7.09
C ARG A 176 -9.43 6.44 -5.76
N ALA A 177 -8.52 6.39 -4.79
CA ALA A 177 -8.69 7.04 -3.49
C ALA A 177 -8.53 8.56 -3.52
N GLY A 178 -8.22 9.13 -4.70
CA GLY A 178 -8.09 10.57 -4.89
C GLY A 178 -6.77 11.17 -4.43
N LEU A 179 -5.70 10.36 -4.27
CA LEU A 179 -4.39 10.88 -3.89
C LEU A 179 -3.69 11.61 -5.04
N GLY A 180 -4.11 11.36 -6.27
CA GLY A 180 -3.52 11.96 -7.46
C GLY A 180 -3.91 11.21 -8.73
N TRP A 181 -3.08 11.28 -9.76
CA TRP A 181 -3.28 10.63 -11.05
C TRP A 181 -2.01 9.94 -11.55
N ILE A 182 -2.16 8.91 -12.38
CA ILE A 182 -1.02 8.22 -12.98
C ILE A 182 -0.49 9.03 -14.16
N GLY A 183 0.76 9.50 -14.03
CA GLY A 183 1.43 10.29 -15.06
C GLY A 183 2.01 9.45 -16.20
N LYS A 184 2.51 10.08 -17.26
CA LYS A 184 3.15 9.42 -18.41
C LYS A 184 4.38 8.60 -18.04
N HIS A 185 5.03 8.89 -16.91
CA HIS A 185 6.16 8.14 -16.37
C HIS A 185 5.72 6.91 -15.55
N ALA A 186 4.42 6.59 -15.58
CA ALA A 186 3.78 5.50 -14.85
C ALA A 186 3.87 5.60 -13.31
N GLY A 187 4.34 6.70 -12.75
CA GLY A 187 4.27 7.03 -11.34
C GLY A 187 2.99 7.80 -11.00
N LEU A 188 2.55 7.74 -9.74
CA LEU A 188 1.47 8.59 -9.25
C LEU A 188 2.00 10.02 -9.05
N LEU A 189 1.21 11.00 -9.49
CA LEU A 189 1.45 12.43 -9.30
C LEU A 189 0.39 12.99 -8.36
N CYS A 190 0.84 13.72 -7.35
CA CYS A 190 -0.02 14.49 -6.46
C CYS A 190 0.21 15.99 -6.71
N GLU A 191 -0.86 16.77 -6.73
CA GLU A 191 -0.75 18.22 -6.95
C GLU A 191 0.16 18.89 -5.91
N ARG A 192 0.08 18.45 -4.64
CA ARG A 192 0.76 19.07 -3.51
C ARG A 192 2.27 18.82 -3.48
N PHE A 193 2.74 17.59 -3.82
CA PHE A 193 4.15 17.18 -3.66
C PHE A 193 4.71 16.40 -4.86
N GLY A 194 4.08 16.53 -6.04
CA GLY A 194 4.56 15.87 -7.26
C GLY A 194 4.55 14.35 -7.12
N SER A 195 5.68 13.71 -7.37
CA SER A 195 5.86 12.25 -7.24
C SER A 195 6.85 11.85 -6.13
N TRP A 196 7.13 12.76 -5.18
CA TRP A 196 8.12 12.55 -4.13
C TRP A 196 7.51 11.92 -2.87
N PHE A 197 6.83 10.80 -3.04
CA PHE A 197 6.19 10.08 -1.93
C PHE A 197 6.19 8.57 -2.17
N LEU A 198 6.01 7.86 -1.08
CA LEU A 198 5.84 6.42 -1.01
C LEU A 198 4.37 6.12 -0.70
N LEU A 199 3.86 5.03 -1.23
CA LEU A 199 2.49 4.59 -1.01
C LEU A 199 2.42 3.47 0.02
N GLY A 200 1.30 3.41 0.71
CA GLY A 200 0.91 2.30 1.55
C GLY A 200 -0.61 2.16 1.55
N GLU A 201 -1.07 0.95 1.72
CA GLU A 201 -2.48 0.59 1.72
C GLU A 201 -2.85 -0.17 2.99
N VAL A 202 -4.07 0.07 3.48
CA VAL A 202 -4.73 -0.77 4.46
C VAL A 202 -6.03 -1.27 3.85
N LEU A 203 -6.08 -2.58 3.59
CA LEU A 203 -7.26 -3.28 3.14
C LEU A 203 -8.17 -3.49 4.34
N LEU A 204 -9.48 -3.26 4.19
CA LEU A 204 -10.42 -3.29 5.30
C LEU A 204 -11.73 -3.99 4.91
N ASP A 205 -12.24 -4.87 5.79
CA ASP A 205 -13.50 -5.59 5.59
C ASP A 205 -14.74 -4.79 5.99
N ARG A 206 -14.61 -3.47 6.13
CA ARG A 206 -15.71 -2.53 6.41
C ARG A 206 -15.86 -1.53 5.27
N GLU A 207 -17.10 -1.15 5.04
CA GLU A 207 -17.42 -0.07 4.11
C GLU A 207 -17.11 1.26 4.78
N LEU A 208 -16.40 2.13 4.04
CA LEU A 208 -16.08 3.50 4.41
C LEU A 208 -16.56 4.42 3.30
N ALA A 209 -17.02 5.62 3.64
CA ALA A 209 -17.52 6.62 2.70
C ALA A 209 -16.55 7.80 2.54
#